data_eb2233a8fcbdac5954f3d66a5d4390e6
#
_entry.id   eb2233a8fcbdac5954f3d66a5d4390e6
#
_cell.length_a   1.000
_cell.length_b   1.000
_cell.length_c   1.000
_cell.angle_alpha   90.00
_cell.angle_beta   90.00
_cell.angle_gamma   90.00
#
_symmetry.space_group_name_H-M   'P 1'
#
loop_
_entity.id
_entity.type
_entity.pdbx_description
1 polymer ?
#
loop_
_entity_poly.entity_id
_entity_poly.type
_entity_poly.pdbx_seq_one_letter_code
_entity_poly.pdbx_strand_id
1 'polypeptide(L)'
;MFVAAVIAPASQTLAAPSANDFNESVNQVVNGVTIFTSQDTASSGVFSFDSDSPGSSDVDIDLIKIPAKYTFGDESDELRPQVRGVLGSLESKRSFATGGPGTVDDFSRLEVLTVGLSGGVVYKAWKELRITPLVGIAYSHLKRRYDYNNSYSQTNLLPYDREAFNTSVDVLTYTPTLEADYTFREGKTTFIPKVRYSYLYNDSVSSKSSVIDVDSDSSMLQSFFDVETPLGYCLFGQELGLHPYIVRTDLFGTAKDARGPNYFHEVGADLTFTDASRKLMQGFSIGGSYIFGDDFNGYRIGIGLVF
;
A
#
# COMPACT_ATOMS: atom_id res chain seq x y z
N MET A 1 8.91 1.73 9.61
CA MET A 1 8.55 1.92 11.03
C MET A 1 7.07 1.65 11.34
N PHE A 2 6.27 1.29 10.36
CA PHE A 2 4.83 1.01 10.51
C PHE A 2 4.48 -0.19 11.41
N VAL A 3 5.41 -1.09 11.68
CA VAL A 3 5.18 -2.26 12.52
C VAL A 3 5.95 -2.18 13.85
N ALA A 4 6.77 -1.12 14.05
CA ALA A 4 7.69 -1.01 15.18
C ALA A 4 7.05 -0.59 16.52
N ALA A 5 5.83 -0.10 16.50
CA ALA A 5 5.21 0.53 17.67
C ALA A 5 4.67 -0.45 18.74
N VAL A 6 4.91 -1.76 18.61
CA VAL A 6 4.26 -2.73 19.51
C VAL A 6 5.10 -3.14 20.71
N ILE A 7 6.41 -2.83 20.76
CA ILE A 7 7.23 -3.20 21.93
C ILE A 7 8.23 -2.07 22.23
N ALA A 8 8.12 -1.49 23.42
CA ALA A 8 9.03 -0.49 23.98
C ALA A 8 10.49 -1.00 24.04
N PRO A 9 11.50 -0.10 24.03
CA PRO A 9 12.90 -0.47 24.10
C PRO A 9 13.22 -1.24 25.39
N ALA A 10 14.11 -2.20 25.28
CA ALA A 10 14.46 -3.22 26.27
C ALA A 10 15.09 -2.72 27.60
N SER A 11 15.02 -1.45 27.94
CA SER A 11 15.50 -0.90 29.22
C SER A 11 14.42 -0.34 30.14
N GLN A 12 13.15 -0.39 29.72
CA GLN A 12 12.04 -0.08 30.62
C GLN A 12 11.37 -1.39 31.01
N THR A 13 11.04 -1.56 32.29
CA THR A 13 10.14 -2.61 32.76
C THR A 13 8.95 -2.66 31.81
N LEU A 14 8.91 -3.69 30.94
CA LEU A 14 7.88 -3.87 29.94
C LEU A 14 6.52 -3.90 30.66
N ALA A 15 5.85 -2.77 30.68
CA ALA A 15 4.41 -2.78 30.88
C ALA A 15 3.83 -3.66 29.76
N ALA A 16 2.88 -4.52 30.10
CA ALA A 16 2.15 -5.29 29.10
C ALA A 16 1.69 -4.32 27.99
N PRO A 17 1.88 -4.67 26.70
CA PRO A 17 1.47 -3.80 25.59
C PRO A 17 0.02 -3.41 25.81
N SER A 18 -0.27 -2.11 25.80
CA SER A 18 -1.64 -1.64 25.98
C SER A 18 -2.48 -2.03 24.76
N ALA A 19 -3.78 -2.20 24.93
CA ALA A 19 -4.70 -2.43 23.80
C ALA A 19 -4.57 -1.33 22.75
N ASN A 20 -4.23 -0.09 23.17
CA ASN A 20 -4.01 1.03 22.26
C ASN A 20 -2.77 0.86 21.38
N ASP A 21 -1.64 0.40 21.91
CA ASP A 21 -0.42 0.14 21.13
C ASP A 21 -0.67 -0.92 20.07
N PHE A 22 -1.57 -1.85 20.34
CA PHE A 22 -1.92 -2.92 19.44
C PHE A 22 -2.87 -2.46 18.33
N ASN A 23 -3.93 -1.73 18.68
CA ASN A 23 -4.88 -1.14 17.74
C ASN A 23 -4.17 -0.18 16.78
N GLU A 24 -3.23 0.61 17.27
CA GLU A 24 -2.41 1.50 16.46
C GLU A 24 -1.62 0.74 15.38
N SER A 25 -1.00 -0.39 15.75
CA SER A 25 -0.25 -1.24 14.81
C SER A 25 -1.14 -1.90 13.75
N VAL A 26 -2.32 -2.36 14.15
CA VAL A 26 -3.28 -2.95 13.21
C VAL A 26 -3.75 -1.89 12.22
N ASN A 27 -4.08 -0.70 12.68
CA ASN A 27 -4.51 0.44 11.84
C ASN A 27 -3.47 0.82 10.79
N GLN A 28 -2.18 0.77 11.15
CA GLN A 28 -1.07 1.04 10.22
C GLN A 28 -1.01 0.03 9.08
N VAL A 29 -1.16 -1.23 9.39
CA VAL A 29 -0.97 -2.32 8.44
C VAL A 29 -2.20 -2.50 7.54
N VAL A 30 -3.41 -2.27 8.06
CA VAL A 30 -4.65 -2.27 7.25
C VAL A 30 -4.52 -1.31 6.07
N ASN A 31 -3.98 -0.13 6.31
CA ASN A 31 -3.78 0.88 5.27
C ASN A 31 -2.58 0.56 4.36
N GLY A 32 -1.66 -0.31 4.78
CA GLY A 32 -0.41 -0.59 4.07
C GLY A 32 -0.63 -1.03 2.62
N VAL A 33 -1.56 -1.96 2.36
CA VAL A 33 -1.87 -2.40 0.99
C VAL A 33 -2.35 -1.24 0.12
N THR A 34 -3.11 -0.29 0.66
CA THR A 34 -3.60 0.88 -0.07
C THR A 34 -2.52 1.94 -0.24
N ILE A 35 -1.73 2.18 0.80
CA ILE A 35 -0.70 3.22 0.84
C ILE A 35 0.48 2.89 -0.07
N PHE A 36 1.01 1.66 0.01
CA PHE A 36 2.20 1.26 -0.74
C PHE A 36 1.94 0.90 -2.20
N THR A 37 0.75 1.17 -2.70
CA THR A 37 0.38 0.78 -4.05
C THR A 37 -0.20 1.96 -4.82
N SER A 38 0.65 2.96 -5.09
CA SER A 38 0.29 4.18 -5.80
C SER A 38 -0.15 3.93 -7.24
N GLN A 39 0.46 2.96 -7.92
CA GLN A 39 0.20 2.67 -9.33
C GLN A 39 -0.96 1.71 -9.54
N ASP A 40 -1.69 1.89 -10.65
CA ASP A 40 -2.79 1.00 -11.09
C ASP A 40 -2.24 -0.25 -11.83
N THR A 41 -1.00 -0.68 -11.54
CA THR A 41 -0.34 -1.86 -12.12
C THR A 41 -0.25 -2.99 -11.11
N ALA A 42 -0.36 -4.24 -11.55
CA ALA A 42 -0.08 -5.40 -10.71
C ALA A 42 1.40 -5.38 -10.33
N SER A 43 1.69 -5.49 -9.05
CA SER A 43 3.05 -5.30 -8.56
C SER A 43 3.36 -6.21 -7.38
N SER A 44 4.64 -6.59 -7.27
CA SER A 44 5.23 -7.19 -6.08
C SER A 44 6.36 -6.29 -5.60
N GLY A 45 6.43 -6.04 -4.31
CA GLY A 45 7.45 -5.17 -3.71
C GLY A 45 8.00 -5.76 -2.43
N VAL A 46 9.27 -5.48 -2.17
CA VAL A 46 9.95 -5.77 -0.92
C VAL A 46 10.39 -4.44 -0.33
N PHE A 47 10.05 -4.22 0.92
CA PHE A 47 10.33 -2.98 1.64
C PHE A 47 11.07 -3.33 2.92
N SER A 48 12.08 -2.55 3.25
CA SER A 48 12.82 -2.66 4.49
C SER A 48 12.76 -1.34 5.24
N PHE A 49 12.52 -1.42 6.53
CA PHE A 49 12.52 -0.27 7.43
C PHE A 49 13.70 -0.41 8.36
N ASP A 50 14.63 0.53 8.28
CA ASP A 50 15.73 0.63 9.21
C ASP A 50 15.21 1.21 10.54
N SER A 51 15.60 0.62 11.64
CA SER A 51 15.24 1.12 12.96
C SER A 51 16.48 1.67 13.67
N ASP A 52 16.53 2.99 13.80
CA ASP A 52 17.62 3.67 14.54
C ASP A 52 17.59 3.44 16.06
N SER A 53 16.59 2.70 16.58
CA SER A 53 16.48 2.44 18.01
C SER A 53 17.35 1.25 18.41
N PRO A 54 18.25 1.39 19.41
CA PRO A 54 19.05 0.29 19.92
C PRO A 54 18.17 -0.89 20.37
N GLY A 55 18.38 -2.07 19.79
CA GLY A 55 17.62 -3.29 20.12
C GLY A 55 16.35 -3.51 19.31
N SER A 56 16.04 -2.67 18.34
CA SER A 56 14.99 -2.95 17.35
C SER A 56 15.61 -3.64 16.13
N SER A 57 14.95 -4.66 15.62
CA SER A 57 15.33 -5.31 14.38
C SER A 57 14.65 -4.63 13.19
N ASP A 58 15.28 -4.75 12.03
CA ASP A 58 14.70 -4.33 10.76
C ASP A 58 13.36 -5.03 10.53
N VAL A 59 12.46 -4.36 9.84
CA VAL A 59 11.15 -4.89 9.47
C VAL A 59 11.15 -5.14 7.97
N ASP A 60 10.97 -6.38 7.59
CA ASP A 60 10.79 -6.77 6.20
C ASP A 60 9.30 -6.86 5.86
N ILE A 61 8.92 -6.25 4.76
CA ILE A 61 7.55 -6.31 4.23
C ILE A 61 7.58 -6.82 2.79
N ASP A 62 6.87 -7.91 2.57
CA ASP A 62 6.56 -8.44 1.26
C ASP A 62 5.14 -8.02 0.86
N LEU A 63 4.97 -7.42 -0.31
CA LEU A 63 3.69 -6.94 -0.81
C LEU A 63 3.42 -7.48 -2.21
N ILE A 64 2.21 -7.95 -2.44
CA ILE A 64 1.67 -8.28 -3.77
C ILE A 64 0.35 -7.53 -3.94
N LYS A 65 0.18 -6.86 -5.08
CA LYS A 65 -1.07 -6.19 -5.47
C LYS A 65 -1.44 -6.52 -6.91
N ILE A 66 -2.71 -6.81 -7.10
CA ILE A 66 -3.32 -7.02 -8.42
C ILE A 66 -4.50 -6.06 -8.55
N PRO A 67 -4.33 -4.90 -9.18
CA PRO A 67 -5.42 -3.97 -9.47
C PRO A 67 -6.11 -4.33 -10.76
N ALA A 68 -7.37 -3.96 -10.87
CA ALA A 68 -8.13 -3.96 -12.12
C ALA A 68 -8.86 -2.62 -12.23
N LYS A 69 -8.86 -2.03 -13.43
CA LYS A 69 -9.57 -0.77 -13.72
C LYS A 69 -10.28 -0.89 -15.05
N TYR A 70 -11.53 -0.49 -15.10
CA TYR A 70 -12.29 -0.41 -16.32
C TYR A 70 -13.11 0.87 -16.38
N THR A 71 -13.01 1.60 -17.49
CA THR A 71 -13.76 2.83 -17.74
C THR A 71 -14.68 2.57 -18.95
N PHE A 72 -15.97 2.77 -18.74
CA PHE A 72 -17.00 2.56 -19.76
C PHE A 72 -17.12 3.80 -20.65
N GLY A 73 -17.54 3.61 -21.90
CA GLY A 73 -17.74 4.69 -22.88
C GLY A 73 -16.48 5.04 -23.68
N ASP A 74 -16.62 6.00 -24.58
CA ASP A 74 -15.55 6.46 -25.46
C ASP A 74 -14.76 7.61 -24.80
N GLU A 75 -13.48 7.80 -25.18
CA GLU A 75 -12.65 8.89 -24.65
C GLU A 75 -13.19 10.30 -24.95
N SER A 76 -14.05 10.41 -25.96
CA SER A 76 -14.74 11.66 -26.31
C SER A 76 -15.87 12.02 -25.37
N ASP A 77 -16.41 11.05 -24.60
CA ASP A 77 -17.54 11.29 -23.71
C ASP A 77 -17.14 12.19 -22.53
N GLU A 78 -18.01 13.13 -22.20
CA GLU A 78 -17.82 14.07 -21.09
C GLU A 78 -17.88 13.36 -19.73
N LEU A 79 -18.72 12.33 -19.60
CA LEU A 79 -18.92 11.55 -18.40
C LEU A 79 -18.73 10.06 -18.72
N ARG A 80 -17.80 9.41 -18.02
CA ARG A 80 -17.53 7.98 -18.19
C ARG A 80 -17.56 7.24 -16.85
N PRO A 81 -18.48 6.32 -16.64
CA PRO A 81 -18.46 5.46 -15.45
C PRO A 81 -17.15 4.67 -15.38
N GLN A 82 -16.61 4.53 -14.15
CA GLN A 82 -15.40 3.77 -13.90
C GLN A 82 -15.59 2.83 -12.73
N VAL A 83 -15.05 1.62 -12.86
CA VAL A 83 -14.97 0.63 -11.78
C VAL A 83 -13.51 0.23 -11.60
N ARG A 84 -13.07 0.11 -10.36
CA ARG A 84 -11.74 -0.37 -9.98
C ARG A 84 -11.89 -1.51 -8.98
N GLY A 85 -11.07 -2.54 -9.13
CA GLY A 85 -10.95 -3.65 -8.18
C GLY A 85 -9.50 -3.73 -7.69
N VAL A 86 -9.29 -4.27 -6.51
CA VAL A 86 -7.97 -4.57 -5.97
C VAL A 86 -7.99 -5.89 -5.22
N LEU A 87 -6.98 -6.70 -5.45
CA LEU A 87 -6.60 -7.83 -4.62
C LEU A 87 -5.17 -7.61 -4.15
N GLY A 88 -4.94 -7.68 -2.85
CA GLY A 88 -3.62 -7.44 -2.26
C GLY A 88 -3.30 -8.39 -1.13
N SER A 89 -2.03 -8.72 -0.99
CA SER A 89 -1.48 -9.47 0.13
C SER A 89 -0.24 -8.77 0.63
N LEU A 90 -0.15 -8.61 1.95
CA LEU A 90 1.00 -8.05 2.63
C LEU A 90 1.45 -9.03 3.71
N GLU A 91 2.74 -9.30 3.78
CA GLU A 91 3.37 -10.05 4.85
C GLU A 91 4.46 -9.18 5.48
N SER A 92 4.43 -9.02 6.80
CA SER A 92 5.47 -8.33 7.55
C SER A 92 6.11 -9.29 8.55
N LYS A 93 7.44 -9.32 8.57
CA LYS A 93 8.25 -10.17 9.45
C LYS A 93 9.15 -9.33 10.30
N ARG A 94 9.27 -9.69 11.57
CA ARG A 94 10.16 -9.01 12.52
C ARG A 94 10.67 -9.95 13.59
N SER A 95 11.96 -9.82 13.90
CA SER A 95 12.60 -10.46 15.05
C SER A 95 12.67 -9.50 16.25
N PHE A 96 12.62 -10.02 17.47
CA PHE A 96 12.67 -9.23 18.70
C PHE A 96 13.60 -9.86 19.73
N ALA A 97 14.54 -9.11 20.25
CA ALA A 97 15.39 -9.47 21.37
C ALA A 97 14.67 -9.20 22.71
N THR A 98 13.68 -10.03 23.07
CA THR A 98 12.83 -9.79 24.25
C THR A 98 13.44 -10.18 25.60
N GLY A 99 14.41 -11.10 25.62
CA GLY A 99 14.97 -11.65 26.86
C GLY A 99 16.30 -11.04 27.31
N GLY A 100 16.81 -10.00 26.63
CA GLY A 100 18.12 -9.40 26.87
C GLY A 100 19.26 -10.03 26.08
N PRO A 101 20.50 -9.55 26.25
CA PRO A 101 21.65 -10.00 25.47
C PRO A 101 21.89 -11.51 25.59
N GLY A 102 21.99 -12.18 24.43
CA GLY A 102 22.30 -13.62 24.35
C GLY A 102 21.09 -14.56 24.46
N THR A 103 19.87 -14.04 24.52
CA THR A 103 18.65 -14.84 24.38
C THR A 103 18.29 -15.06 22.92
N VAL A 104 17.54 -16.15 22.65
CA VAL A 104 16.98 -16.39 21.32
C VAL A 104 15.89 -15.37 21.05
N ASP A 105 15.92 -14.77 19.85
CA ASP A 105 14.91 -13.79 19.42
C ASP A 105 13.55 -14.45 19.23
N ASP A 106 12.52 -13.72 19.64
CA ASP A 106 11.15 -14.02 19.27
C ASP A 106 10.86 -13.56 17.84
N PHE A 107 9.86 -14.15 17.22
CA PHE A 107 9.51 -13.86 15.87
C PHE A 107 8.03 -13.48 15.73
N SER A 108 7.75 -12.37 15.07
CA SER A 108 6.38 -11.95 14.75
C SER A 108 6.18 -11.90 13.24
N ARG A 109 5.07 -12.45 12.80
CA ARG A 109 4.60 -12.40 11.41
C ARG A 109 3.19 -11.83 11.39
N LEU A 110 2.97 -10.84 10.53
CA LEU A 110 1.66 -10.27 10.25
C LEU A 110 1.33 -10.49 8.78
N GLU A 111 0.22 -11.17 8.52
CA GLU A 111 -0.29 -11.48 7.20
C GLU A 111 -1.58 -10.67 6.98
N VAL A 112 -1.71 -9.99 5.86
CA VAL A 112 -2.92 -9.27 5.45
C VAL A 112 -3.35 -9.70 4.07
N LEU A 113 -4.61 -10.04 3.91
CA LEU A 113 -5.25 -10.27 2.63
C LEU A 113 -6.36 -9.23 2.46
N THR A 114 -6.30 -8.46 1.37
CA THR A 114 -7.28 -7.40 1.07
C THR A 114 -7.96 -7.64 -0.26
N VAL A 115 -9.26 -7.48 -0.30
CA VAL A 115 -10.06 -7.40 -1.52
C VAL A 115 -10.89 -6.13 -1.48
N GLY A 116 -10.87 -5.33 -2.57
CA GLY A 116 -11.57 -4.06 -2.63
C GLY A 116 -12.23 -3.80 -3.98
N LEU A 117 -13.26 -2.99 -3.95
CA LEU A 117 -14.00 -2.52 -5.11
C LEU A 117 -14.28 -1.02 -4.95
N SER A 118 -14.12 -0.26 -6.01
CA SER A 118 -14.54 1.14 -6.05
C SER A 118 -15.24 1.48 -7.34
N GLY A 119 -16.16 2.42 -7.28
CA GLY A 119 -16.90 2.93 -8.41
C GLY A 119 -16.91 4.45 -8.43
N GLY A 120 -16.99 5.03 -9.62
CA GLY A 120 -17.05 6.46 -9.78
C GLY A 120 -17.26 6.88 -11.22
N VAL A 121 -16.98 8.13 -11.51
CA VAL A 121 -17.20 8.75 -12.81
C VAL A 121 -15.98 9.59 -13.18
N VAL A 122 -15.45 9.38 -14.36
CA VAL A 122 -14.46 10.27 -14.99
C VAL A 122 -15.23 11.40 -15.67
N TYR A 123 -15.06 12.61 -15.15
CA TYR A 123 -15.64 13.83 -15.72
C TYR A 123 -14.56 14.62 -16.45
N LYS A 124 -14.76 14.87 -17.75
CA LYS A 124 -13.89 15.70 -18.57
C LYS A 124 -14.26 17.18 -18.35
N ALA A 125 -13.63 17.80 -17.34
CA ALA A 125 -13.96 19.15 -16.91
C ALA A 125 -13.50 20.22 -17.92
N TRP A 126 -12.42 19.95 -18.64
CA TRP A 126 -11.92 20.79 -19.73
C TRP A 126 -11.15 19.90 -20.71
N LYS A 127 -10.68 20.43 -21.83
CA LYS A 127 -10.09 19.66 -22.95
C LYS A 127 -9.25 18.46 -22.51
N GLU A 128 -8.30 18.70 -21.61
CA GLU A 128 -7.31 17.72 -21.17
C GLU A 128 -7.35 17.47 -19.65
N LEU A 129 -8.27 18.17 -18.94
CA LEU A 129 -8.46 18.03 -17.49
C LEU A 129 -9.57 17.04 -17.20
N ARG A 130 -9.25 15.98 -16.46
CA ARG A 130 -10.21 15.01 -15.95
C ARG A 130 -10.28 15.08 -14.44
N ILE A 131 -11.48 14.97 -13.89
CA ILE A 131 -11.76 14.88 -12.47
C ILE A 131 -12.53 13.59 -12.23
N THR A 132 -12.06 12.77 -11.30
CA THR A 132 -12.64 11.45 -11.05
C THR A 132 -12.94 11.27 -9.57
N PRO A 133 -14.18 11.57 -9.13
CA PRO A 133 -14.67 11.15 -7.82
C PRO A 133 -14.93 9.63 -7.83
N LEU A 134 -14.49 8.95 -6.75
CA LEU A 134 -14.66 7.52 -6.54
C LEU A 134 -15.11 7.27 -5.10
N VAL A 135 -15.87 6.21 -4.91
CA VAL A 135 -16.16 5.65 -3.58
C VAL A 135 -15.79 4.19 -3.61
N GLY A 136 -14.98 3.78 -2.63
CA GLY A 136 -14.48 2.42 -2.50
C GLY A 136 -14.89 1.78 -1.18
N ILE A 137 -14.92 0.46 -1.20
CA ILE A 137 -15.01 -0.41 -0.03
C ILE A 137 -13.99 -1.53 -0.19
N ALA A 138 -13.26 -1.84 0.87
CA ALA A 138 -12.33 -2.96 0.91
C ALA A 138 -12.54 -3.78 2.18
N TYR A 139 -12.40 -5.10 2.06
CA TYR A 139 -12.35 -6.03 3.17
C TYR A 139 -10.93 -6.54 3.31
N SER A 140 -10.40 -6.49 4.54
CA SER A 140 -9.07 -6.95 4.89
C SER A 140 -9.15 -7.97 6.00
N HIS A 141 -8.56 -9.15 5.78
CA HIS A 141 -8.34 -10.17 6.81
C HIS A 141 -6.89 -10.08 7.28
N LEU A 142 -6.71 -9.75 8.56
CA LEU A 142 -5.41 -9.64 9.21
C LEU A 142 -5.21 -10.83 10.14
N LYS A 143 -4.04 -11.46 10.05
CA LYS A 143 -3.65 -12.56 10.92
C LYS A 143 -2.25 -12.31 11.47
N ARG A 144 -2.14 -12.29 12.78
CA ARG A 144 -0.86 -12.18 13.48
C ARG A 144 -0.46 -13.53 14.05
N ARG A 145 0.82 -13.86 13.88
CA ARG A 145 1.48 -15.01 14.51
C ARG A 145 2.68 -14.51 15.29
N TYR A 146 2.91 -15.10 16.44
CA TYR A 146 4.02 -14.80 17.33
C TYR A 146 4.60 -16.10 17.87
N ASP A 147 5.91 -16.28 17.73
CA ASP A 147 6.63 -17.44 18.19
C ASP A 147 7.40 -17.05 19.47
N TYR A 148 7.05 -17.66 20.60
CA TYR A 148 7.64 -17.44 21.92
C TYR A 148 8.89 -18.31 22.08
N ASN A 149 10.07 -17.82 21.66
CA ASN A 149 11.28 -18.60 21.55
C ASN A 149 12.16 -18.58 22.80
N ASN A 150 11.89 -17.67 23.76
CA ASN A 150 12.65 -17.54 24.98
C ASN A 150 11.76 -17.62 26.24
N SER A 151 12.41 -17.89 27.38
CA SER A 151 11.69 -18.06 28.66
C SER A 151 10.99 -16.79 29.13
N TYR A 152 11.49 -15.60 28.77
CA TYR A 152 10.87 -14.34 29.14
C TYR A 152 9.53 -14.17 28.41
N SER A 153 9.50 -14.37 27.10
CA SER A 153 8.27 -14.26 26.32
C SER A 153 7.25 -15.33 26.70
N GLN A 154 7.69 -16.56 26.95
CA GLN A 154 6.83 -17.64 27.44
C GLN A 154 6.20 -17.33 28.81
N THR A 155 6.90 -16.62 29.68
CA THR A 155 6.36 -16.28 31.02
C THR A 155 5.50 -15.02 30.97
N ASN A 156 5.90 -13.99 30.22
CA ASN A 156 5.31 -12.65 30.33
C ASN A 156 4.35 -12.32 29.18
N LEU A 157 4.54 -12.90 27.98
CA LEU A 157 3.72 -12.59 26.80
C LEU A 157 2.69 -13.68 26.48
N LEU A 158 3.00 -14.95 26.74
CA LEU A 158 2.09 -16.07 26.52
C LEU A 158 0.72 -15.94 27.23
N PRO A 159 0.59 -15.32 28.42
CA PRO A 159 -0.73 -15.06 29.01
C PRO A 159 -1.67 -14.22 28.16
N TYR A 160 -1.14 -13.42 27.23
CA TYR A 160 -1.90 -12.57 26.29
C TYR A 160 -2.06 -13.25 24.91
N ASP A 161 -1.74 -14.54 24.81
CA ASP A 161 -1.96 -15.32 23.59
C ASP A 161 -3.43 -15.31 23.21
N ARG A 162 -3.73 -15.20 21.90
CA ARG A 162 -5.07 -15.03 21.32
C ARG A 162 -5.77 -13.70 21.63
N GLU A 163 -5.30 -12.92 22.58
CA GLU A 163 -5.81 -11.57 22.84
C GLU A 163 -5.02 -10.51 22.08
N ALA A 164 -3.69 -10.46 22.27
CA ALA A 164 -2.79 -9.54 21.59
C ALA A 164 -1.88 -10.23 20.55
N PHE A 165 -1.61 -11.53 20.76
CA PHE A 165 -0.75 -12.35 19.92
C PHE A 165 -1.56 -13.52 19.36
N ASN A 166 -1.10 -14.12 18.24
CA ASN A 166 -1.73 -15.30 17.60
C ASN A 166 -3.25 -15.12 17.37
N THR A 167 -3.64 -13.96 16.89
CA THR A 167 -5.02 -13.56 16.70
C THR A 167 -5.31 -13.10 15.28
N SER A 168 -6.57 -12.86 14.96
CA SER A 168 -6.99 -12.31 13.66
C SER A 168 -8.12 -11.30 13.82
N VAL A 169 -8.16 -10.34 12.92
CA VAL A 169 -9.21 -9.32 12.83
C VAL A 169 -9.61 -9.11 11.37
N ASP A 170 -10.90 -8.90 11.16
CA ASP A 170 -11.48 -8.54 9.88
C ASP A 170 -11.87 -7.07 9.89
N VAL A 171 -11.45 -6.33 8.88
CA VAL A 171 -11.64 -4.88 8.79
C VAL A 171 -12.32 -4.51 7.49
N LEU A 172 -13.31 -3.64 7.56
CA LEU A 172 -13.86 -2.92 6.41
C LEU A 172 -13.23 -1.54 6.32
N THR A 173 -12.79 -1.18 5.13
CA THR A 173 -12.25 0.15 4.81
C THR A 173 -13.16 0.84 3.80
N TYR A 174 -13.64 2.03 4.13
CA TYR A 174 -14.37 2.92 3.21
C TYR A 174 -13.42 3.97 2.68
N THR A 175 -13.38 4.15 1.34
CA THR A 175 -12.38 5.01 0.70
C THR A 175 -13.03 5.95 -0.32
N PRO A 176 -13.60 7.10 0.12
CA PRO A 176 -13.87 8.19 -0.81
C PRO A 176 -12.55 8.75 -1.36
N THR A 177 -12.48 8.93 -2.68
CA THR A 177 -11.30 9.39 -3.39
C THR A 177 -11.68 10.44 -4.41
N LEU A 178 -10.87 11.49 -4.52
CA LEU A 178 -10.94 12.48 -5.58
C LEU A 178 -9.61 12.49 -6.32
N GLU A 179 -9.67 12.26 -7.62
CA GLU A 179 -8.52 12.29 -8.51
C GLU A 179 -8.70 13.39 -9.55
N ALA A 180 -7.63 14.12 -9.86
CA ALA A 180 -7.57 15.08 -10.95
C ALA A 180 -6.31 14.83 -11.75
N ASP A 181 -6.42 14.69 -13.06
CA ASP A 181 -5.30 14.54 -13.98
C ASP A 181 -5.43 15.47 -15.18
N TYR A 182 -4.29 15.92 -15.65
CA TYR A 182 -4.17 16.77 -16.83
C TYR A 182 -3.23 16.13 -17.85
N THR A 183 -3.69 15.95 -19.08
CA THR A 183 -2.90 15.33 -20.14
C THR A 183 -2.44 16.38 -21.14
N PHE A 184 -1.15 16.53 -21.40
CA PHE A 184 -0.65 17.36 -22.48
C PHE A 184 0.41 16.63 -23.29
N ARG A 185 0.57 17.02 -24.56
CA ARG A 185 1.45 16.35 -25.50
C ARG A 185 2.45 17.33 -26.10
N GLU A 186 3.70 16.89 -26.17
CA GLU A 186 4.75 17.56 -26.91
C GLU A 186 5.41 16.56 -27.87
N GLY A 187 5.18 16.77 -29.15
CA GLY A 187 5.58 15.81 -30.18
C GLY A 187 4.87 14.47 -30.01
N LYS A 188 5.65 13.41 -29.76
CA LYS A 188 5.12 12.05 -29.52
C LYS A 188 5.02 11.71 -28.03
N THR A 189 5.53 12.57 -27.16
CA THR A 189 5.55 12.33 -25.72
C THR A 189 4.31 12.93 -25.06
N THR A 190 3.70 12.16 -24.17
CA THR A 190 2.55 12.56 -23.35
C THR A 190 3.00 12.74 -21.91
N PHE A 191 2.58 13.83 -21.28
CA PHE A 191 2.84 14.17 -19.88
C PHE A 191 1.53 14.19 -19.11
N ILE A 192 1.49 13.55 -17.94
CA ILE A 192 0.26 13.35 -17.17
C ILE A 192 0.54 13.69 -15.70
N PRO A 193 0.57 14.99 -15.31
CA PRO A 193 0.48 15.35 -13.90
C PRO A 193 -0.88 14.93 -13.34
N LYS A 194 -0.87 14.28 -12.17
CA LYS A 194 -2.08 13.78 -11.51
C LYS A 194 -1.97 14.01 -10.00
N VAL A 195 -3.09 14.36 -9.38
CA VAL A 195 -3.23 14.45 -7.93
C VAL A 195 -4.39 13.57 -7.50
N ARG A 196 -4.19 12.79 -6.43
CA ARG A 196 -5.21 11.93 -5.84
C ARG A 196 -5.27 12.17 -4.34
N TYR A 197 -6.43 12.53 -3.83
CA TYR A 197 -6.71 12.56 -2.40
C TYR A 197 -7.64 11.42 -2.05
N SER A 198 -7.28 10.62 -1.04
CA SER A 198 -8.09 9.51 -0.53
C SER A 198 -8.24 9.65 0.98
N TYR A 199 -9.47 9.50 1.47
CA TYR A 199 -9.76 9.34 2.88
C TYR A 199 -10.09 7.87 3.15
N LEU A 200 -9.50 7.29 4.19
CA LEU A 200 -9.65 5.89 4.56
C LEU A 200 -10.27 5.84 5.97
N TYR A 201 -11.45 5.29 6.06
CA TYR A 201 -12.10 4.97 7.33
C TYR A 201 -12.13 3.46 7.52
N ASN A 202 -11.52 2.97 8.58
CA ASN A 202 -11.42 1.56 8.92
C ASN A 202 -12.30 1.24 10.13
N ASP A 203 -13.03 0.14 10.03
CA ASP A 203 -13.89 -0.37 11.08
C ASP A 203 -13.76 -1.90 11.18
N SER A 204 -13.51 -2.41 12.38
CA SER A 204 -13.44 -3.86 12.61
C SER A 204 -14.85 -4.47 12.61
N VAL A 205 -15.07 -5.47 11.74
CA VAL A 205 -16.36 -6.18 11.65
C VAL A 205 -16.34 -7.51 12.40
N SER A 206 -15.16 -8.06 12.64
CA SER A 206 -14.97 -9.29 13.40
C SER A 206 -13.58 -9.34 13.99
N SER A 207 -13.45 -9.68 15.25
CA SER A 207 -12.17 -9.90 15.93
C SER A 207 -12.25 -11.15 16.78
N LYS A 208 -11.16 -11.97 16.76
CA LYS A 208 -10.99 -13.08 17.70
C LYS A 208 -10.46 -12.60 19.04
N SER A 209 -10.01 -11.37 19.10
CA SER A 209 -9.54 -10.72 20.30
C SER A 209 -10.64 -9.88 20.94
N SER A 210 -10.68 -9.85 22.26
CA SER A 210 -11.57 -8.97 23.01
C SER A 210 -11.00 -7.55 23.18
N VAL A 211 -9.73 -7.35 22.82
CA VAL A 211 -8.99 -6.09 23.03
C VAL A 211 -8.65 -5.37 21.71
N ILE A 212 -8.80 -6.06 20.57
CA ILE A 212 -8.57 -5.45 19.26
C ILE A 212 -9.87 -4.89 18.72
N ASP A 213 -9.94 -3.58 18.69
CA ASP A 213 -11.01 -2.82 18.06
C ASP A 213 -10.38 -1.80 17.12
N VAL A 214 -10.62 -1.96 15.82
CA VAL A 214 -10.08 -1.09 14.78
C VAL A 214 -11.16 -0.07 14.44
N ASP A 215 -10.98 1.13 14.91
CA ASP A 215 -11.74 2.31 14.52
C ASP A 215 -10.73 3.43 14.27
N SER A 216 -10.46 3.71 13.00
CA SER A 216 -9.43 4.67 12.64
C SER A 216 -9.71 5.37 11.35
N ASP A 217 -9.24 6.60 11.27
CA ASP A 217 -9.27 7.38 10.05
C ASP A 217 -7.86 7.83 9.63
N SER A 218 -7.65 7.83 8.35
CA SER A 218 -6.42 8.29 7.72
C SER A 218 -6.73 8.98 6.42
N SER A 219 -5.85 9.86 5.98
CA SER A 219 -5.94 10.37 4.62
C SER A 219 -4.59 10.39 3.94
N MET A 220 -4.63 10.39 2.62
CA MET A 220 -3.46 10.30 1.77
C MET A 220 -3.61 11.25 0.59
N LEU A 221 -2.57 12.05 0.36
CA LEU A 221 -2.43 12.89 -0.82
C LEU A 221 -1.29 12.31 -1.68
N GLN A 222 -1.60 11.95 -2.91
CA GLN A 222 -0.61 11.46 -3.87
C GLN A 222 -0.49 12.43 -5.03
N SER A 223 0.75 12.82 -5.34
CA SER A 223 1.08 13.65 -6.49
C SER A 223 1.93 12.83 -7.46
N PHE A 224 1.47 12.70 -8.69
CA PHE A 224 2.11 11.91 -9.74
C PHE A 224 2.57 12.81 -10.86
N PHE A 225 3.66 12.43 -11.48
CA PHE A 225 4.08 12.97 -12.75
C PHE A 225 4.51 11.80 -13.63
N ASP A 226 3.65 11.45 -14.58
CA ASP A 226 3.84 10.34 -15.50
C ASP A 226 4.25 10.90 -16.88
N VAL A 227 5.17 10.21 -17.54
CA VAL A 227 5.60 10.53 -18.91
C VAL A 227 5.50 9.29 -19.77
N GLU A 228 4.78 9.37 -20.87
CA GLU A 228 4.64 8.28 -21.82
C GLU A 228 5.31 8.68 -23.14
N THR A 229 6.26 7.88 -23.62
CA THR A 229 6.97 8.17 -24.87
C THR A 229 7.14 6.90 -25.70
N PRO A 230 6.70 6.89 -26.98
CA PRO A 230 6.98 5.78 -27.88
C PRO A 230 8.47 5.78 -28.26
N LEU A 231 9.10 4.62 -28.21
CA LEU A 231 10.51 4.46 -28.54
C LEU A 231 10.75 4.32 -30.05
N GLY A 232 9.69 4.19 -30.84
CA GLY A 232 9.76 4.03 -32.30
C GLY A 232 10.23 2.65 -32.77
N TYR A 233 10.27 1.67 -31.86
CA TYR A 233 10.58 0.27 -32.18
C TYR A 233 9.34 -0.59 -32.01
N CYS A 234 9.26 -1.64 -32.85
CA CYS A 234 8.24 -2.68 -32.69
C CYS A 234 8.91 -4.00 -32.32
N LEU A 235 8.41 -4.65 -31.28
CA LEU A 235 8.86 -5.97 -30.84
C LEU A 235 7.65 -6.91 -30.78
N PHE A 236 7.75 -8.08 -31.43
CA PHE A 236 6.63 -9.05 -31.53
C PHE A 236 5.34 -8.46 -32.13
N GLY A 237 5.45 -7.45 -33.01
CA GLY A 237 4.30 -6.77 -33.60
C GLY A 237 3.64 -5.74 -32.71
N GLN A 238 4.20 -5.45 -31.55
CA GLN A 238 3.73 -4.44 -30.60
C GLN A 238 4.66 -3.22 -30.60
N GLU A 239 4.11 -2.02 -30.51
CA GLU A 239 4.87 -0.80 -30.36
C GLU A 239 5.47 -0.73 -28.95
N LEU A 240 6.76 -0.42 -28.87
CA LEU A 240 7.49 -0.29 -27.61
C LEU A 240 7.44 1.16 -27.14
N GLY A 241 7.01 1.37 -25.91
CA GLY A 241 7.02 2.64 -25.22
C GLY A 241 7.80 2.59 -23.92
N LEU A 242 8.15 3.76 -23.40
CA LEU A 242 8.75 3.96 -22.09
C LEU A 242 7.84 4.87 -21.26
N HIS A 243 7.57 4.48 -20.02
CA HIS A 243 6.74 5.21 -19.08
C HIS A 243 7.50 5.46 -17.77
N PRO A 244 8.41 6.46 -17.71
CA PRO A 244 8.99 6.91 -16.46
C PRO A 244 7.99 7.72 -15.65
N TYR A 245 8.08 7.60 -14.31
CA TYR A 245 7.20 8.31 -13.40
C TYR A 245 7.87 8.65 -12.08
N ILE A 246 7.32 9.66 -11.41
CA ILE A 246 7.60 9.98 -10.01
C ILE A 246 6.29 10.17 -9.26
N VAL A 247 6.24 9.66 -8.04
CA VAL A 247 5.10 9.82 -7.14
C VAL A 247 5.60 10.34 -5.80
N ARG A 248 4.88 11.28 -5.22
CA ARG A 248 5.00 11.66 -3.81
C ARG A 248 3.71 11.30 -3.11
N THR A 249 3.81 10.63 -1.97
CA THR A 249 2.69 10.28 -1.10
C THR A 249 2.89 10.97 0.25
N ASP A 250 1.94 11.81 0.65
CA ASP A 250 1.86 12.45 1.96
C ASP A 250 0.74 11.78 2.76
N LEU A 251 1.01 11.43 4.04
CA LEU A 251 0.09 10.72 4.93
C LEU A 251 -0.38 11.63 6.06
N PHE A 252 -1.66 11.52 6.44
CA PHE A 252 -2.29 12.32 7.49
C PHE A 252 -3.18 11.45 8.37
N GLY A 253 -3.51 11.95 9.59
CA GLY A 253 -4.33 11.22 10.56
C GLY A 253 -3.59 10.05 11.19
N THR A 254 -4.31 9.01 11.57
CA THR A 254 -3.76 7.84 12.27
C THR A 254 -2.58 7.19 11.56
N ALA A 255 -2.54 7.22 10.23
CA ALA A 255 -1.40 6.70 9.46
C ALA A 255 -0.10 7.47 9.73
N LYS A 256 -0.18 8.78 9.98
CA LYS A 256 0.96 9.63 10.34
C LYS A 256 1.35 9.46 11.80
N ASP A 257 0.36 9.50 12.71
CA ASP A 257 0.56 9.54 14.16
C ASP A 257 1.21 8.24 14.67
N ALA A 258 1.01 7.18 13.97
CA ALA A 258 1.53 5.86 14.26
C ALA A 258 3.05 5.68 14.01
N ARG A 259 3.84 6.75 14.02
CA ARG A 259 5.30 6.77 13.79
C ARG A 259 5.76 6.17 12.45
N GLY A 260 4.88 6.17 11.45
CA GLY A 260 5.23 5.88 10.07
C GLY A 260 5.87 7.08 9.36
N PRO A 261 6.39 6.91 8.13
CA PRO A 261 6.85 8.03 7.34
C PRO A 261 5.69 9.00 7.12
N ASN A 262 5.95 10.30 7.33
CA ASN A 262 4.96 11.33 7.03
C ASN A 262 4.72 11.46 5.52
N TYR A 263 5.75 11.15 4.75
CA TYR A 263 5.73 11.12 3.30
C TYR A 263 6.78 10.15 2.76
N PHE A 264 6.61 9.74 1.52
CA PHE A 264 7.62 9.00 0.78
C PHE A 264 7.53 9.33 -0.73
N HIS A 265 8.61 9.04 -1.42
CA HIS A 265 8.75 9.19 -2.85
C HIS A 265 8.88 7.83 -3.52
N GLU A 266 8.37 7.73 -4.72
CA GLU A 266 8.57 6.60 -5.61
C GLU A 266 9.05 7.11 -6.95
N VAL A 267 10.14 6.55 -7.47
CA VAL A 267 10.66 6.81 -8.82
C VAL A 267 10.74 5.50 -9.56
N GLY A 268 10.14 5.43 -10.73
CA GLY A 268 10.09 4.20 -11.50
C GLY A 268 10.01 4.41 -13.00
N ALA A 269 10.09 3.29 -13.72
CA ALA A 269 9.86 3.26 -15.14
C ALA A 269 9.30 1.90 -15.58
N ASP A 270 8.36 1.93 -16.52
CA ASP A 270 7.78 0.76 -17.17
C ASP A 270 8.09 0.77 -18.67
N LEU A 271 8.43 -0.39 -19.22
CA LEU A 271 8.40 -0.65 -20.65
C LEU A 271 6.99 -1.10 -21.02
N THR A 272 6.37 -0.40 -21.97
CA THR A 272 5.03 -0.70 -22.46
C THR A 272 5.09 -1.35 -23.84
N PHE A 273 4.27 -2.37 -24.03
CA PHE A 273 4.12 -3.11 -25.29
C PHE A 273 2.66 -2.95 -25.72
N THR A 274 2.41 -2.15 -26.75
CA THR A 274 1.05 -1.79 -27.16
C THR A 274 0.75 -2.20 -28.58
N ASP A 275 -0.48 -2.68 -28.82
CA ASP A 275 -1.04 -3.02 -30.12
C ASP A 275 -2.37 -2.28 -30.28
N ALA A 276 -2.33 -1.15 -30.95
CA ALA A 276 -3.48 -0.28 -31.16
C ALA A 276 -4.63 -0.96 -31.94
N SER A 277 -4.39 -2.10 -32.56
CA SER A 277 -5.44 -2.86 -33.29
C SER A 277 -6.39 -3.62 -32.35
N ARG A 278 -6.00 -3.81 -31.06
CA ARG A 278 -6.79 -4.55 -30.08
C ARG A 278 -7.68 -3.60 -29.27
N LYS A 279 -8.97 -3.93 -29.18
CA LYS A 279 -9.98 -3.08 -28.53
C LYS A 279 -10.13 -3.30 -27.02
N LEU A 280 -9.85 -4.50 -26.53
CA LEU A 280 -10.11 -4.86 -25.13
C LEU A 280 -8.85 -4.85 -24.26
N MET A 281 -7.73 -5.31 -24.79
CA MET A 281 -6.43 -5.32 -24.11
C MET A 281 -5.41 -4.85 -25.14
N GLN A 282 -5.01 -3.59 -25.03
CA GLN A 282 -4.09 -2.97 -26.00
C GLN A 282 -2.64 -3.42 -25.80
N GLY A 283 -2.31 -3.96 -24.61
CA GLY A 283 -0.96 -4.41 -24.38
C GLY A 283 -0.68 -4.79 -22.92
N PHE A 284 0.60 -4.83 -22.62
CA PHE A 284 1.11 -5.03 -21.25
C PHE A 284 2.31 -4.13 -21.00
N SER A 285 2.62 -3.94 -19.73
CA SER A 285 3.82 -3.25 -19.27
C SER A 285 4.61 -4.10 -18.29
N ILE A 286 5.91 -3.90 -18.24
CA ILE A 286 6.81 -4.45 -17.23
C ILE A 286 7.76 -3.36 -16.77
N GLY A 287 7.94 -3.23 -15.47
CA GLY A 287 8.80 -2.20 -14.94
C GLY A 287 9.17 -2.40 -13.49
N GLY A 288 9.80 -1.36 -12.93
CA GLY A 288 10.20 -1.36 -11.55
C GLY A 288 10.32 0.06 -11.00
N SER A 289 10.32 0.14 -9.69
CA SER A 289 10.50 1.40 -8.98
C SER A 289 11.33 1.23 -7.71
N TYR A 290 11.89 2.34 -7.29
CA TYR A 290 12.51 2.52 -5.99
C TYR A 290 11.66 3.48 -5.17
N ILE A 291 11.36 3.09 -3.94
CA ILE A 291 10.57 3.86 -2.99
C ILE A 291 11.49 4.27 -1.85
N PHE A 292 11.43 5.53 -1.43
CA PHE A 292 12.27 6.06 -0.37
C PHE A 292 11.56 7.18 0.41
N GLY A 293 11.87 7.27 1.69
CA GLY A 293 11.37 8.28 2.63
C GLY A 293 12.29 8.35 3.83
N ASP A 294 11.83 9.04 4.89
CA ASP A 294 12.55 9.07 6.16
C ASP A 294 12.55 7.65 6.78
N ASP A 295 13.75 7.07 6.99
CA ASP A 295 13.98 5.74 7.59
C ASP A 295 13.26 4.57 6.87
N PHE A 296 13.05 4.73 5.58
CA PHE A 296 12.30 3.78 4.78
C PHE A 296 12.79 3.72 3.35
N ASN A 297 13.01 2.51 2.84
CA ASN A 297 13.30 2.28 1.43
C ASN A 297 12.74 0.93 0.96
N GLY A 298 12.61 0.77 -0.36
CA GLY A 298 12.10 -0.46 -0.95
C GLY A 298 12.17 -0.47 -2.46
N TYR A 299 11.97 -1.65 -3.02
CA TYR A 299 11.92 -1.87 -4.45
C TYR A 299 10.61 -2.53 -4.82
N ARG A 300 10.09 -2.17 -6.00
CA ARG A 300 8.91 -2.79 -6.57
C ARG A 300 9.18 -3.24 -7.99
N ILE A 301 8.69 -4.39 -8.36
CA ILE A 301 8.60 -4.88 -9.74
C ILE A 301 7.12 -5.00 -10.08
N GLY A 302 6.73 -4.54 -11.26
CA GLY A 302 5.35 -4.52 -11.72
C GLY A 302 5.17 -5.13 -13.10
N ILE A 303 3.98 -5.70 -13.30
CA ILE A 303 3.46 -6.08 -14.60
C ILE A 303 2.07 -5.46 -14.71
N GLY A 304 1.84 -4.66 -15.73
CA GLY A 304 0.57 -4.00 -16.00
C GLY A 304 -0.12 -4.53 -17.24
N LEU A 305 -1.45 -4.36 -17.27
CA LEU A 305 -2.24 -4.52 -18.51
C LEU A 305 -2.62 -3.13 -19.00
N VAL A 306 -2.45 -2.91 -20.29
CA VAL A 306 -2.82 -1.66 -20.97
C VAL A 306 -4.15 -1.91 -21.68
N PHE A 307 -5.18 -1.11 -21.37
CA PHE A 307 -6.53 -1.23 -21.89
C PHE A 307 -6.90 -0.05 -22.78
#